data_90c86804627a3fae1627b4c03ced1b2e
#
_entry.id   90c86804627a3fae1627b4c03ced1b2e
#
_cell.length_a   1.000
_cell.length_b   1.000
_cell.length_c   1.000
_cell.angle_alpha   90.00
_cell.angle_beta   90.00
_cell.angle_gamma   90.00
#
_symmetry.space_group_name_H-M   'P 1'
#
loop_
_entity.id
_entity.type
_entity.pdbx_description
1 polymer ?
#
loop_
_entity_poly.entity_id
_entity_poly.type
_entity_poly.pdbx_seq_one_letter_code
_entity_poly.pdbx_strand_id
1 'polypeptide(L)'
;MKLVAYSTKKAPNKTRTGLLWGEWILGIDRITIIAEKLKIPAPRSIRNLPADATIQQTLSKSPKLLDDLQSLSWRIFNRVAPEHVHRFMTRTVDAGIKAPIPDPATLRDFYAFEDHVKAARARRGLPMPQEWYEFPAFYYSNPHVIYGPEADIPYPSYTKTLDYELEIACVIGRGGINIPEAEAESHIAGYTIMNDWSARDVQVGEMKIGLGPAKAKDFATSLGPWLVTPDELHDRRTSPGKFNLKMTAKVNDKQLSTGNMDKMHWTFPQMIARASQSVQLQPGEVFGSGTVGTGSLLELGLEVHPWLKPGDMVELEIERLGVLRNKVIRPEKSSQ
;
A
#
# COMPACT_ATOMS: atom_id res chain seq x y z
N MET A 1 2.50 -1.34 14.95
CA MET A 1 3.92 -1.06 14.56
C MET A 1 4.00 -0.68 13.08
N LYS A 2 5.12 -0.05 12.63
CA LYS A 2 5.34 0.30 11.22
C LYS A 2 6.53 -0.48 10.68
N LEU A 3 6.31 -1.30 9.64
CA LEU A 3 7.34 -2.06 8.95
C LEU A 3 7.81 -1.29 7.71
N VAL A 4 9.11 -1.15 7.57
CA VAL A 4 9.76 -0.38 6.49
C VAL A 4 10.65 -1.29 5.66
N ALA A 5 10.45 -1.28 4.34
CA ALA A 5 11.42 -1.81 3.40
C ALA A 5 12.39 -0.69 3.02
N TYR A 6 13.68 -0.89 3.20
CA TYR A 6 14.68 0.17 2.99
C TYR A 6 16.02 -0.37 2.52
N SER A 7 16.78 0.49 1.88
CA SER A 7 18.21 0.29 1.60
C SER A 7 19.05 1.34 2.32
N THR A 8 20.34 1.08 2.47
CA THR A 8 21.28 2.04 3.06
C THR A 8 22.20 2.61 1.99
N LYS A 9 22.78 3.79 2.25
CA LYS A 9 23.79 4.41 1.35
C LYS A 9 24.96 3.47 1.00
N LYS A 10 25.34 2.58 1.95
CA LYS A 10 26.41 1.59 1.74
C LYS A 10 26.01 0.38 0.90
N ALA A 11 24.70 0.11 0.78
CA ALA A 11 24.14 -1.01 0.03
C ALA A 11 22.81 -0.59 -0.63
N PRO A 12 22.82 0.29 -1.63
CA PRO A 12 21.61 0.89 -2.21
C PRO A 12 20.72 -0.13 -2.93
N ASN A 13 21.33 -1.21 -3.44
CA ASN A 13 20.61 -2.28 -4.16
C ASN A 13 20.15 -3.43 -3.23
N LYS A 14 20.45 -3.36 -1.93
CA LYS A 14 20.05 -4.39 -0.98
C LYS A 14 18.89 -3.91 -0.13
N THR A 15 17.69 -4.42 -0.39
CA THR A 15 16.51 -4.15 0.42
C THR A 15 16.58 -4.93 1.74
N ARG A 16 16.18 -4.28 2.81
CA ARG A 16 16.09 -4.82 4.18
C ARG A 16 14.75 -4.45 4.77
N THR A 17 14.32 -5.20 5.77
CA THR A 17 13.15 -4.87 6.59
C THR A 17 13.60 -4.26 7.91
N GLY A 18 12.88 -3.24 8.36
CA GLY A 18 13.08 -2.62 9.66
C GLY A 18 11.76 -2.19 10.29
N LEU A 19 11.85 -1.80 11.55
CA LEU A 19 10.77 -1.20 12.32
C LEU A 19 11.03 0.31 12.41
N LEU A 20 10.04 1.11 12.03
CA LEU A 20 10.10 2.56 12.14
C LEU A 20 9.75 3.00 13.57
N TRP A 21 10.61 3.82 14.17
CA TRP A 21 10.39 4.45 15.45
C TRP A 21 10.78 5.94 15.38
N GLY A 22 9.77 6.80 15.35
CA GLY A 22 9.98 8.21 15.01
C GLY A 22 10.68 8.38 13.67
N GLU A 23 11.82 9.04 13.63
CA GLU A 23 12.66 9.21 12.44
C GLU A 23 13.73 8.10 12.23
N TRP A 24 13.68 7.03 13.04
CA TRP A 24 14.69 5.99 13.06
C TRP A 24 14.16 4.64 12.61
N ILE A 25 14.97 3.90 11.88
CA ILE A 25 14.68 2.55 11.41
C ILE A 25 15.58 1.56 12.16
N LEU A 26 14.97 0.65 12.91
CA LEU A 26 15.62 -0.49 13.53
C LEU A 26 15.54 -1.68 12.58
N GLY A 27 16.64 -2.06 11.93
CA GLY A 27 16.68 -3.25 11.07
C GLY A 27 16.36 -4.53 11.84
N ILE A 28 15.63 -5.43 11.24
CA ILE A 28 15.27 -6.74 11.86
C ILE A 28 16.56 -7.51 12.22
N ASP A 29 17.60 -7.43 11.40
CA ASP A 29 18.92 -8.00 11.65
C ASP A 29 19.59 -7.46 12.95
N ARG A 30 19.18 -6.30 13.42
CA ARG A 30 19.73 -5.65 14.62
C ARG A 30 18.92 -5.92 15.89
N ILE A 31 17.64 -6.24 15.74
CA ILE A 31 16.75 -6.41 16.90
C ILE A 31 17.20 -7.55 17.82
N THR A 32 17.71 -8.65 17.25
CA THR A 32 18.24 -9.79 18.01
C THR A 32 19.51 -9.44 18.75
N ILE A 33 20.42 -8.68 18.13
CA ILE A 33 21.67 -8.22 18.74
C ILE A 33 21.39 -7.32 19.94
N ILE A 34 20.42 -6.42 19.81
CA ILE A 34 20.02 -5.52 20.90
C ILE A 34 19.36 -6.31 22.02
N ALA A 35 18.45 -7.23 21.67
CA ALA A 35 17.77 -8.09 22.64
C ALA A 35 18.79 -8.91 23.48
N GLU A 36 19.81 -9.48 22.83
CA GLU A 36 20.89 -10.22 23.49
C GLU A 36 21.66 -9.35 24.47
N LYS A 37 22.11 -8.15 24.05
CA LYS A 37 22.81 -7.19 24.89
C LYS A 37 21.99 -6.76 26.10
N LEU A 38 20.66 -6.66 25.96
CA LEU A 38 19.74 -6.29 27.03
C LEU A 38 19.28 -7.49 27.86
N LYS A 39 19.76 -8.70 27.56
CA LYS A 39 19.32 -9.97 28.17
C LYS A 39 17.81 -10.16 28.05
N ILE A 40 17.22 -9.74 26.92
CA ILE A 40 15.80 -9.96 26.58
C ILE A 40 15.72 -11.20 25.71
N PRO A 41 15.00 -12.27 26.11
CA PRO A 41 14.82 -13.45 25.27
C PRO A 41 14.13 -13.07 23.97
N ALA A 42 14.78 -13.34 22.82
CA ALA A 42 14.19 -13.17 21.50
C ALA A 42 13.50 -14.46 21.07
N PRO A 43 12.26 -14.41 20.54
CA PRO A 43 11.58 -15.56 19.98
C PRO A 43 12.38 -16.27 18.87
N ARG A 44 12.23 -17.58 18.75
CA ARG A 44 12.94 -18.39 17.73
C ARG A 44 12.56 -17.94 16.32
N SER A 45 11.30 -17.54 16.10
CA SER A 45 10.78 -16.98 14.85
C SER A 45 11.63 -15.81 14.33
N ILE A 46 12.04 -14.90 15.22
CA ILE A 46 12.86 -13.71 14.90
C ILE A 46 14.33 -14.09 14.74
N ARG A 47 14.88 -14.95 15.62
CA ARG A 47 16.29 -15.35 15.57
C ARG A 47 16.68 -16.07 14.27
N ASN A 48 15.72 -16.71 13.62
CA ASN A 48 15.94 -17.47 12.40
C ASN A 48 15.62 -16.67 11.12
N LEU A 49 15.34 -15.36 11.24
CA LEU A 49 15.13 -14.50 10.07
C LEU A 49 16.47 -14.19 9.39
N PRO A 50 16.56 -14.29 8.06
CA PRO A 50 17.70 -13.75 7.32
C PRO A 50 17.85 -12.23 7.57
N ALA A 51 19.09 -11.76 7.61
CA ALA A 51 19.37 -10.32 7.82
C ALA A 51 18.80 -9.41 6.72
N ASP A 52 18.49 -9.96 5.56
CA ASP A 52 17.93 -9.30 4.39
C ASP A 52 16.53 -9.80 4.04
N ALA A 53 15.83 -10.43 4.99
CA ALA A 53 14.46 -10.85 4.79
C ALA A 53 13.58 -9.65 4.38
N THR A 54 12.83 -9.80 3.30
CA THR A 54 11.80 -8.84 2.89
C THR A 54 10.60 -8.92 3.84
N ILE A 55 9.73 -7.88 3.83
CA ILE A 55 8.47 -7.94 4.60
C ILE A 55 7.68 -9.18 4.19
N GLN A 56 7.52 -9.45 2.90
CA GLN A 56 6.82 -10.62 2.40
C GLN A 56 7.41 -11.95 2.90
N GLN A 57 8.73 -12.11 2.85
CA GLN A 57 9.40 -13.29 3.40
C GLN A 57 9.20 -13.40 4.92
N THR A 58 9.19 -12.26 5.62
CA THR A 58 8.90 -12.17 7.05
C THR A 58 7.49 -12.68 7.34
N LEU A 59 6.48 -12.22 6.60
CA LEU A 59 5.09 -12.66 6.74
C LEU A 59 4.91 -14.16 6.46
N SER A 60 5.63 -14.69 5.46
CA SER A 60 5.51 -16.11 5.05
C SER A 60 6.14 -17.09 6.03
N LYS A 61 7.01 -16.64 6.95
CA LYS A 61 7.72 -17.53 7.90
C LYS A 61 6.85 -18.05 9.03
N SER A 62 5.99 -17.20 9.59
CA SER A 62 5.11 -17.58 10.70
C SER A 62 3.98 -16.59 10.87
N PRO A 63 2.74 -17.04 11.04
CA PRO A 63 1.62 -16.16 11.37
C PRO A 63 1.82 -15.32 12.65
N LYS A 64 2.64 -15.83 13.60
CA LYS A 64 2.95 -15.15 14.87
C LYS A 64 4.13 -14.19 14.79
N LEU A 65 4.78 -14.09 13.64
CA LEU A 65 6.03 -13.33 13.56
C LEU A 65 5.83 -11.83 13.79
N LEU A 66 4.72 -11.27 13.34
CA LEU A 66 4.38 -9.86 13.61
C LEU A 66 4.15 -9.61 15.10
N ASP A 67 3.42 -10.50 15.78
CA ASP A 67 3.16 -10.39 17.22
C ASP A 67 4.48 -10.52 18.01
N ASP A 68 5.34 -11.45 17.60
CA ASP A 68 6.66 -11.65 18.19
C ASP A 68 7.55 -10.42 18.00
N LEU A 69 7.57 -9.81 16.81
CA LEU A 69 8.32 -8.59 16.52
C LEU A 69 7.78 -7.41 17.35
N GLN A 70 6.47 -7.25 17.41
CA GLN A 70 5.83 -6.19 18.19
C GLN A 70 6.15 -6.33 19.67
N SER A 71 5.97 -7.53 20.24
CA SER A 71 6.29 -7.82 21.65
C SER A 71 7.76 -7.60 21.96
N LEU A 72 8.68 -8.05 21.09
CA LEU A 72 10.10 -7.88 21.30
C LEU A 72 10.53 -6.41 21.21
N SER A 73 10.05 -5.68 20.19
CA SER A 73 10.33 -4.26 20.02
C SER A 73 9.82 -3.44 21.21
N TRP A 74 8.60 -3.69 21.68
CA TRP A 74 8.04 -3.05 22.86
C TRP A 74 8.91 -3.28 24.11
N ARG A 75 9.38 -4.51 24.36
CA ARG A 75 10.26 -4.83 25.48
C ARG A 75 11.62 -4.15 25.38
N ILE A 76 12.17 -3.99 24.17
CA ILE A 76 13.42 -3.26 23.95
C ILE A 76 13.22 -1.78 24.27
N PHE A 77 12.22 -1.14 23.66
CA PHE A 77 12.00 0.30 23.75
C PHE A 77 11.56 0.77 25.14
N ASN A 78 10.93 -0.11 25.95
CA ASN A 78 10.59 0.19 27.34
C ASN A 78 11.75 0.00 28.33
N ARG A 79 12.87 -0.64 27.92
CA ARG A 79 14.02 -0.87 28.79
C ARG A 79 15.20 0.07 28.55
N VAL A 80 15.20 0.75 27.43
CA VAL A 80 16.35 1.54 26.98
C VAL A 80 15.86 2.87 26.43
N ALA A 81 16.45 3.95 26.89
CA ALA A 81 16.20 5.25 26.30
C ALA A 81 16.59 5.25 24.81
N PRO A 82 15.81 5.90 23.94
CA PRO A 82 16.01 5.91 22.49
C PRO A 82 17.45 6.16 22.07
N GLU A 83 18.13 7.14 22.69
CA GLU A 83 19.49 7.54 22.39
C GLU A 83 20.51 6.41 22.51
N HIS A 84 20.29 5.43 23.38
CA HIS A 84 21.20 4.30 23.54
C HIS A 84 21.09 3.25 22.43
N VAL A 85 19.97 3.22 21.70
CA VAL A 85 19.77 2.29 20.59
C VAL A 85 19.99 2.94 19.23
N HIS A 86 20.00 4.26 19.12
CA HIS A 86 20.19 4.99 17.86
C HIS A 86 21.45 4.57 17.09
N ARG A 87 22.53 4.21 17.76
CA ARG A 87 23.78 3.72 17.13
C ARG A 87 23.58 2.42 16.33
N PHE A 88 22.49 1.69 16.56
CA PHE A 88 22.13 0.47 15.83
C PHE A 88 21.05 0.70 14.78
N MET A 89 20.57 1.93 14.66
CA MET A 89 19.47 2.32 13.80
C MET A 89 19.98 3.15 12.62
N THR A 90 19.15 3.31 11.63
CA THR A 90 19.38 4.17 10.46
C THR A 90 18.34 5.29 10.48
N ARG A 91 18.74 6.53 10.27
CA ARG A 91 17.76 7.62 10.12
C ARG A 91 17.02 7.46 8.80
N THR A 92 15.74 7.80 8.77
CA THR A 92 14.93 7.74 7.53
C THR A 92 15.52 8.59 6.42
N VAL A 93 16.10 9.76 6.74
CA VAL A 93 16.78 10.64 5.76
C VAL A 93 18.07 10.07 5.18
N ASP A 94 18.64 9.03 5.81
CA ASP A 94 19.84 8.32 5.35
C ASP A 94 19.51 6.98 4.68
N ALA A 95 18.23 6.64 4.62
CA ALA A 95 17.71 5.42 4.02
C ALA A 95 17.02 5.69 2.67
N GLY A 96 17.18 4.79 1.72
CA GLY A 96 16.32 4.73 0.53
C GLY A 96 15.09 3.89 0.85
N ILE A 97 13.96 4.54 1.12
CA ILE A 97 12.70 3.85 1.40
C ILE A 97 12.20 3.18 0.12
N LYS A 98 11.75 1.94 0.23
CA LYS A 98 11.27 1.11 -0.87
C LYS A 98 9.80 0.77 -0.68
N ALA A 99 9.14 0.29 -1.74
CA ALA A 99 7.81 -0.28 -1.60
C ALA A 99 7.80 -1.36 -0.51
N PRO A 100 6.83 -1.37 0.41
CA PRO A 100 6.79 -2.37 1.49
C PRO A 100 6.65 -3.79 0.95
N ILE A 101 5.93 -3.98 -0.15
CA ILE A 101 5.80 -5.23 -0.90
C ILE A 101 6.16 -4.95 -2.35
N PRO A 102 7.43 -5.10 -2.76
CA PRO A 102 7.87 -4.77 -4.12
C PRO A 102 7.45 -5.82 -5.16
N ASP A 103 7.24 -7.07 -4.75
CA ASP A 103 6.91 -8.20 -5.61
C ASP A 103 5.73 -8.99 -5.02
N PRO A 104 4.51 -8.42 -4.97
CA PRO A 104 3.36 -9.14 -4.45
C PRO A 104 3.03 -10.35 -5.33
N ALA A 105 2.65 -11.48 -4.71
CA ALA A 105 2.24 -12.67 -5.47
C ALA A 105 1.03 -12.39 -6.37
N THR A 106 0.12 -11.55 -5.89
CA THR A 106 -0.99 -10.97 -6.66
C THR A 106 -1.28 -9.57 -6.16
N LEU A 107 -1.79 -8.75 -7.06
CA LEU A 107 -2.36 -7.45 -6.75
C LEU A 107 -3.80 -7.45 -7.28
N ARG A 108 -4.76 -7.42 -6.35
CA ARG A 108 -6.18 -7.26 -6.66
C ARG A 108 -6.59 -5.85 -6.29
N ASP A 109 -7.18 -5.15 -7.23
CA ASP A 109 -7.74 -3.84 -6.94
C ASP A 109 -9.26 -3.89 -7.01
N PHE A 110 -9.88 -3.41 -5.94
CA PHE A 110 -11.31 -3.45 -5.73
C PHE A 110 -11.97 -2.13 -6.17
N TYR A 111 -13.25 -2.02 -5.96
CA TYR A 111 -14.04 -0.85 -6.35
C TYR A 111 -14.98 -0.49 -5.21
N ALA A 112 -14.39 -0.17 -4.01
CA ALA A 112 -15.09 -0.20 -2.74
C ALA A 112 -15.75 1.11 -2.31
N PHE A 113 -15.44 2.24 -2.94
CA PHE A 113 -16.00 3.54 -2.58
C PHE A 113 -17.16 3.90 -3.50
N GLU A 114 -18.36 3.94 -2.94
CA GLU A 114 -19.59 4.23 -3.69
C GLU A 114 -19.56 5.58 -4.39
N ASP A 115 -19.05 6.63 -3.73
CA ASP A 115 -18.98 7.97 -4.28
C ASP A 115 -18.14 8.02 -5.56
N HIS A 116 -16.98 7.34 -5.55
CA HIS A 116 -16.14 7.20 -6.74
C HIS A 116 -16.87 6.50 -7.88
N VAL A 117 -17.50 5.36 -7.58
CA VAL A 117 -18.23 4.56 -8.59
C VAL A 117 -19.36 5.38 -9.19
N LYS A 118 -20.15 6.08 -8.38
CA LYS A 118 -21.22 6.97 -8.83
C LYS A 118 -20.69 8.07 -9.76
N ALA A 119 -19.63 8.77 -9.34
CA ALA A 119 -19.03 9.84 -10.12
C ALA A 119 -18.49 9.35 -11.47
N ALA A 120 -17.70 8.27 -11.45
CA ALA A 120 -17.12 7.69 -12.66
C ALA A 120 -18.17 7.16 -13.65
N ARG A 121 -19.29 6.62 -13.16
CA ARG A 121 -20.40 6.17 -13.99
C ARG A 121 -21.24 7.33 -14.52
N ALA A 122 -21.52 8.32 -13.70
CA ALA A 122 -22.27 9.51 -14.11
C ALA A 122 -21.58 10.26 -15.28
N ARG A 123 -20.24 10.37 -15.26
CA ARG A 123 -19.48 10.94 -16.38
C ARG A 123 -19.61 10.16 -17.70
N ARG A 124 -19.98 8.88 -17.63
CA ARG A 124 -20.26 8.03 -18.80
C ARG A 124 -21.75 7.93 -19.14
N GLY A 125 -22.61 8.67 -18.42
CA GLY A 125 -24.06 8.60 -18.58
C GLY A 125 -24.68 7.27 -18.15
N LEU A 126 -24.03 6.53 -17.23
CA LEU A 126 -24.46 5.20 -16.80
C LEU A 126 -24.99 5.23 -15.35
N PRO A 127 -26.06 4.48 -15.04
CA PRO A 127 -26.53 4.33 -13.65
C PRO A 127 -25.60 3.42 -12.86
N MET A 128 -25.77 3.39 -11.53
CA MET A 128 -25.13 2.38 -10.66
C MET A 128 -25.69 0.99 -11.03
N PRO A 129 -24.81 -0.02 -11.20
CA PRO A 129 -25.27 -1.39 -11.40
C PRO A 129 -25.69 -1.99 -10.06
N GLN A 130 -26.78 -2.76 -10.06
CA GLN A 130 -27.28 -3.43 -8.86
C GLN A 130 -26.25 -4.41 -8.31
N GLU A 131 -25.52 -5.09 -9.20
CA GLU A 131 -24.49 -6.08 -8.88
C GLU A 131 -23.34 -5.50 -8.04
N TRP A 132 -23.10 -4.18 -8.13
CA TRP A 132 -22.09 -3.53 -7.31
C TRP A 132 -22.44 -3.57 -5.81
N TYR A 133 -23.73 -3.62 -5.46
CA TYR A 133 -24.20 -3.74 -4.08
C TYR A 133 -24.31 -5.20 -3.60
N GLU A 134 -24.12 -6.18 -4.48
CA GLU A 134 -24.25 -7.60 -4.15
C GLU A 134 -22.94 -8.22 -3.70
N PHE A 135 -21.79 -7.78 -4.26
CA PHE A 135 -20.47 -8.31 -3.92
C PHE A 135 -19.34 -7.33 -4.27
N PRO A 136 -18.22 -7.36 -3.51
CA PRO A 136 -17.04 -6.59 -3.85
C PRO A 136 -16.37 -7.16 -5.10
N ALA A 137 -16.37 -6.39 -6.18
CA ALA A 137 -15.70 -6.74 -7.44
C ALA A 137 -14.26 -6.25 -7.44
N PHE A 138 -13.37 -6.98 -8.13
CA PHE A 138 -11.96 -6.62 -8.31
C PHE A 138 -11.47 -7.00 -9.69
N TYR A 139 -10.38 -6.38 -10.11
CA TYR A 139 -9.57 -6.84 -11.24
C TYR A 139 -8.16 -7.19 -10.75
N TYR A 140 -7.41 -7.95 -11.55
CA TYR A 140 -6.00 -8.22 -11.30
C TYR A 140 -5.15 -7.13 -11.94
N SER A 141 -4.41 -6.39 -11.12
CA SER A 141 -3.39 -5.48 -11.61
C SER A 141 -2.05 -6.21 -11.79
N ASN A 142 -1.08 -5.55 -12.44
CA ASN A 142 0.22 -6.14 -12.73
C ASN A 142 1.13 -6.09 -11.48
N PRO A 143 1.49 -7.22 -10.86
CA PRO A 143 2.31 -7.24 -9.65
C PRO A 143 3.80 -6.93 -9.91
N HIS A 144 4.23 -6.85 -11.18
CA HIS A 144 5.65 -6.66 -11.55
C HIS A 144 6.06 -5.20 -11.78
N VAL A 145 5.14 -4.25 -11.62
CA VAL A 145 5.37 -2.82 -11.87
C VAL A 145 5.11 -1.98 -10.62
N ILE A 146 5.63 -2.46 -9.49
CA ILE A 146 5.47 -1.80 -8.20
C ILE A 146 6.57 -0.76 -7.98
N TYR A 147 6.16 0.49 -7.78
CA TYR A 147 7.03 1.62 -7.47
C TYR A 147 6.93 1.99 -5.98
N GLY A 148 8.06 2.29 -5.36
CA GLY A 148 8.12 2.77 -3.99
C GLY A 148 7.99 4.29 -3.87
N PRO A 149 8.08 4.81 -2.63
CA PRO A 149 8.17 6.25 -2.40
C PRO A 149 9.37 6.86 -3.11
N GLU A 150 9.20 8.10 -3.59
CA GLU A 150 10.21 8.89 -4.32
C GLU A 150 10.68 8.25 -5.65
N ALA A 151 10.06 7.15 -6.09
CA ALA A 151 10.38 6.57 -7.39
C ALA A 151 9.77 7.42 -8.52
N ASP A 152 10.52 7.56 -9.59
CA ASP A 152 10.05 8.19 -10.82
C ASP A 152 9.08 7.28 -11.56
N ILE A 153 7.96 7.82 -12.04
CA ILE A 153 6.94 7.12 -12.82
C ILE A 153 7.08 7.48 -14.29
N PRO A 154 7.48 6.53 -15.14
CA PRO A 154 7.58 6.78 -16.58
C PRO A 154 6.20 7.08 -17.18
N TYR A 155 6.06 8.22 -17.85
CA TYR A 155 4.82 8.56 -18.58
C TYR A 155 4.64 7.60 -19.75
N PRO A 156 3.56 6.81 -19.83
CA PRO A 156 3.39 5.84 -20.91
C PRO A 156 3.25 6.53 -22.28
N SER A 157 4.00 6.07 -23.27
CA SER A 157 4.03 6.68 -24.61
C SER A 157 2.70 6.57 -25.36
N TYR A 158 1.82 5.68 -24.95
CA TYR A 158 0.56 5.35 -25.62
C TYR A 158 -0.66 6.12 -25.05
N THR A 159 -0.49 6.93 -24.01
CA THR A 159 -1.58 7.72 -23.40
C THR A 159 -1.33 9.22 -23.51
N LYS A 160 -2.41 9.99 -23.50
CA LYS A 160 -2.41 11.45 -23.36
C LYS A 160 -3.16 11.93 -22.12
N THR A 161 -3.69 10.99 -21.34
CA THR A 161 -4.60 11.26 -20.21
C THR A 161 -4.19 10.45 -19.00
N LEU A 162 -2.96 10.72 -18.50
CA LEU A 162 -2.45 10.10 -17.28
C LEU A 162 -3.12 10.70 -16.05
N ASP A 163 -3.54 9.83 -15.14
CA ASP A 163 -4.24 10.16 -13.90
C ASP A 163 -3.62 9.40 -12.70
N TYR A 164 -3.85 9.91 -11.50
CA TYR A 164 -3.58 9.21 -10.24
C TYR A 164 -4.88 8.66 -9.65
N GLU A 165 -4.77 7.68 -8.78
CA GLU A 165 -5.88 7.20 -7.95
C GLU A 165 -5.43 7.07 -6.50
N LEU A 166 -6.07 7.87 -5.62
CA LEU A 166 -5.82 7.87 -4.18
C LEU A 166 -6.54 6.70 -3.53
N GLU A 167 -5.77 5.73 -3.06
CA GLU A 167 -6.25 4.49 -2.48
C GLU A 167 -5.54 4.12 -1.20
N ILE A 168 -6.20 3.27 -0.41
CA ILE A 168 -5.58 2.49 0.66
C ILE A 168 -5.51 1.03 0.23
N ALA A 169 -4.41 0.36 0.57
CA ALA A 169 -4.28 -1.08 0.34
C ALA A 169 -4.07 -1.83 1.64
N CYS A 170 -4.59 -3.06 1.74
CA CYS A 170 -4.19 -4.00 2.78
C CYS A 170 -3.27 -5.08 2.22
N VAL A 171 -2.41 -5.61 3.08
CA VAL A 171 -1.50 -6.71 2.78
C VAL A 171 -1.93 -7.95 3.57
N ILE A 172 -2.06 -9.08 2.89
CA ILE A 172 -2.38 -10.35 3.52
C ILE A 172 -1.17 -10.85 4.32
N GLY A 173 -1.35 -11.07 5.60
CA GLY A 173 -0.32 -11.58 6.51
C GLY A 173 -0.43 -13.07 6.76
N ARG A 174 -1.64 -13.59 6.76
CA ARG A 174 -1.93 -15.00 6.95
C ARG A 174 -2.75 -15.51 5.77
N GLY A 175 -2.23 -16.51 5.07
CA GLY A 175 -2.97 -17.16 3.98
C GLY A 175 -4.18 -17.95 4.47
N GLY A 176 -5.07 -18.29 3.53
CA GLY A 176 -6.25 -19.09 3.82
C GLY A 176 -7.14 -19.26 2.60
N ILE A 177 -8.06 -20.20 2.68
CA ILE A 177 -9.09 -20.46 1.67
C ILE A 177 -10.45 -20.43 2.35
N ASN A 178 -11.48 -19.91 1.67
CA ASN A 178 -12.84 -19.81 2.19
C ASN A 178 -12.88 -19.11 3.57
N ILE A 179 -12.15 -18.00 3.71
CA ILE A 179 -12.03 -17.24 4.95
C ILE A 179 -13.38 -16.58 5.28
N PRO A 180 -14.00 -16.89 6.44
CA PRO A 180 -15.21 -16.20 6.86
C PRO A 180 -14.94 -14.70 7.09
N GLU A 181 -15.90 -13.83 6.76
CA GLU A 181 -15.77 -12.39 6.99
C GLU A 181 -15.40 -12.05 8.45
N ALA A 182 -16.01 -12.75 9.41
CA ALA A 182 -15.74 -12.55 10.84
C ALA A 182 -14.28 -12.84 11.26
N GLU A 183 -13.54 -13.65 10.49
CA GLU A 183 -12.15 -14.01 10.76
C GLU A 183 -11.16 -13.21 9.90
N ALA A 184 -11.64 -12.55 8.85
CA ALA A 184 -10.81 -11.97 7.80
C ALA A 184 -9.84 -10.89 8.28
N GLU A 185 -10.18 -10.10 9.30
CA GLU A 185 -9.26 -9.11 9.88
C GLU A 185 -7.99 -9.75 10.44
N SER A 186 -8.08 -10.98 10.98
CA SER A 186 -6.91 -11.70 11.49
C SER A 186 -5.92 -12.14 10.39
N HIS A 187 -6.32 -12.01 9.13
CA HIS A 187 -5.49 -12.30 7.97
C HIS A 187 -4.74 -11.07 7.44
N ILE A 188 -5.03 -9.86 7.96
CA ILE A 188 -4.41 -8.61 7.53
C ILE A 188 -3.10 -8.38 8.29
N ALA A 189 -1.98 -8.24 7.56
CA ALA A 189 -0.69 -7.84 8.15
C ALA A 189 -0.65 -6.34 8.46
N GLY A 190 -1.26 -5.54 7.62
CA GLY A 190 -1.28 -4.08 7.76
C GLY A 190 -1.80 -3.38 6.52
N TYR A 191 -1.72 -2.06 6.58
CA TYR A 191 -2.21 -1.13 5.57
C TYR A 191 -1.08 -0.25 5.03
N THR A 192 -1.20 0.15 3.76
CA THR A 192 -0.27 1.07 3.09
C THR A 192 -1.03 1.96 2.12
N ILE A 193 -0.41 3.05 1.66
CA ILE A 193 -0.99 3.89 0.61
C ILE A 193 -0.74 3.22 -0.73
N MET A 194 -1.72 3.29 -1.63
CA MET A 194 -1.61 2.84 -3.00
C MET A 194 -1.98 3.98 -3.96
N ASN A 195 -1.25 4.06 -5.07
CA ASN A 195 -1.63 4.86 -6.23
C ASN A 195 -1.76 3.94 -7.43
N ASP A 196 -2.97 3.79 -7.94
CA ASP A 196 -3.24 3.02 -9.15
C ASP A 196 -3.21 3.94 -10.37
N TRP A 197 -2.01 4.11 -10.94
CA TRP A 197 -1.79 5.00 -12.08
C TRP A 197 -2.61 4.57 -13.30
N SER A 198 -3.31 5.53 -13.90
CA SER A 198 -4.35 5.25 -14.89
C SER A 198 -4.15 5.99 -16.21
N ALA A 199 -4.14 5.25 -17.32
CA ALA A 199 -4.19 5.77 -18.69
C ALA A 199 -5.66 5.83 -19.14
N ARG A 200 -6.35 6.97 -18.91
CA ARG A 200 -7.82 7.06 -19.03
C ARG A 200 -8.35 6.88 -20.44
N ASP A 201 -7.67 7.36 -21.47
CA ASP A 201 -8.03 7.17 -22.86
C ASP A 201 -7.99 5.68 -23.27
N VAL A 202 -6.98 4.95 -22.82
CA VAL A 202 -6.86 3.51 -23.01
C VAL A 202 -7.95 2.77 -22.25
N GLN A 203 -8.19 3.13 -20.99
CA GLN A 203 -9.24 2.55 -20.15
C GLN A 203 -10.62 2.65 -20.79
N VAL A 204 -10.96 3.80 -21.38
CA VAL A 204 -12.25 4.01 -22.06
C VAL A 204 -12.41 3.02 -23.23
N GLY A 205 -11.34 2.76 -23.97
CA GLY A 205 -11.34 1.78 -25.05
C GLY A 205 -11.56 0.34 -24.56
N GLU A 206 -10.80 -0.07 -23.56
CA GLU A 206 -10.87 -1.41 -22.96
C GLU A 206 -12.25 -1.70 -22.35
N MET A 207 -12.82 -0.73 -21.64
CA MET A 207 -14.13 -0.86 -21.01
C MET A 207 -15.26 -1.06 -22.04
N LYS A 208 -15.12 -0.56 -23.28
CA LYS A 208 -16.09 -0.82 -24.37
C LYS A 208 -16.06 -2.26 -24.86
N ILE A 209 -14.90 -2.92 -24.76
CA ILE A 209 -14.75 -4.34 -25.11
C ILE A 209 -15.43 -5.23 -24.05
N GLY A 210 -15.60 -4.73 -22.80
CA GLY A 210 -16.24 -5.45 -21.71
C GLY A 210 -15.34 -6.39 -20.93
N LEU A 211 -14.01 -6.35 -21.17
CA LEU A 211 -13.04 -7.18 -20.44
C LEU A 211 -12.56 -6.52 -19.13
N GLY A 212 -12.78 -5.23 -18.96
CA GLY A 212 -12.31 -4.44 -17.82
C GLY A 212 -10.97 -3.75 -18.08
N PRO A 213 -10.43 -2.99 -17.10
CA PRO A 213 -9.15 -2.34 -17.26
C PRO A 213 -8.02 -3.37 -17.31
N ALA A 214 -7.10 -3.19 -18.24
CA ALA A 214 -5.93 -4.05 -18.41
C ALA A 214 -4.69 -3.20 -18.73
N LYS A 215 -4.43 -2.89 -20.02
CA LYS A 215 -3.28 -2.07 -20.44
C LYS A 215 -3.31 -0.66 -19.87
N ALA A 216 -4.49 -0.15 -19.56
CA ALA A 216 -4.68 1.15 -18.93
C ALA A 216 -4.09 1.25 -17.52
N LYS A 217 -3.87 0.12 -16.85
CA LYS A 217 -3.47 0.03 -15.43
C LYS A 217 -2.17 -0.78 -15.20
N ASP A 218 -1.64 -1.47 -16.20
CA ASP A 218 -0.58 -2.46 -16.05
C ASP A 218 0.84 -1.87 -16.09
N PHE A 219 1.01 -0.55 -16.18
CA PHE A 219 2.31 0.10 -16.37
C PHE A 219 2.95 0.58 -15.06
N ALA A 220 2.15 0.88 -14.04
CA ALA A 220 2.64 1.34 -12.74
C ALA A 220 1.58 1.23 -11.64
N THR A 221 1.99 0.75 -10.47
CA THR A 221 1.28 0.90 -9.20
C THR A 221 2.29 1.36 -8.16
N SER A 222 1.98 2.41 -7.40
CA SER A 222 2.88 2.83 -6.32
C SER A 222 2.35 2.35 -4.97
N LEU A 223 3.26 1.84 -4.11
CA LEU A 223 2.96 1.37 -2.75
C LEU A 223 3.92 1.99 -1.73
N GLY A 224 3.41 2.45 -0.60
CA GLY A 224 4.25 2.96 0.48
C GLY A 224 3.59 4.01 1.37
N PRO A 225 4.38 4.68 2.22
CA PRO A 225 5.84 4.52 2.38
C PRO A 225 6.24 3.31 3.21
N TRP A 226 5.33 2.73 4.01
CA TRP A 226 5.54 1.58 4.89
C TRP A 226 4.25 0.80 5.11
N LEU A 227 4.37 -0.36 5.72
CA LEU A 227 3.24 -1.17 6.14
C LEU A 227 2.93 -0.85 7.62
N VAL A 228 1.71 -0.41 7.90
CA VAL A 228 1.22 -0.06 9.24
C VAL A 228 0.31 -1.17 9.75
N THR A 229 0.69 -1.82 10.83
CA THR A 229 -0.11 -2.90 11.43
C THR A 229 -1.40 -2.37 12.08
N PRO A 230 -2.48 -3.17 12.17
CA PRO A 230 -3.80 -2.71 12.63
C PRO A 230 -3.81 -2.09 14.05
N ASP A 231 -2.89 -2.52 14.92
CA ASP A 231 -2.75 -1.98 16.29
C ASP A 231 -2.44 -0.48 16.32
N GLU A 232 -1.68 0.04 15.34
CA GLU A 232 -1.37 1.48 15.21
C GLU A 232 -2.60 2.33 14.85
N LEU A 233 -3.66 1.69 14.40
CA LEU A 233 -4.89 2.34 13.93
C LEU A 233 -6.06 2.14 14.89
N HIS A 234 -5.85 1.44 15.99
CA HIS A 234 -6.89 1.03 16.93
C HIS A 234 -7.73 2.22 17.44
N ASP A 235 -7.10 3.36 17.75
CA ASP A 235 -7.75 4.59 18.22
C ASP A 235 -8.57 5.30 17.13
N ARG A 236 -8.46 4.86 15.88
CA ARG A 236 -9.19 5.39 14.72
C ARG A 236 -10.30 4.46 14.21
N ARG A 237 -10.44 3.30 14.83
CA ARG A 237 -11.42 2.29 14.41
C ARG A 237 -12.86 2.79 14.65
N THR A 238 -13.68 2.71 13.60
CA THR A 238 -15.11 3.07 13.64
C THR A 238 -16.01 1.84 13.62
N SER A 239 -15.61 0.81 12.88
CA SER A 239 -16.32 -0.48 12.79
C SER A 239 -15.34 -1.56 12.29
N PRO A 240 -15.73 -2.85 12.22
CA PRO A 240 -14.90 -3.89 11.63
C PRO A 240 -14.42 -3.50 10.23
N GLY A 241 -13.09 -3.50 10.03
CA GLY A 241 -12.45 -3.16 8.75
C GLY A 241 -12.50 -1.69 8.33
N LYS A 242 -13.00 -0.78 9.18
CA LYS A 242 -13.07 0.67 8.90
C LYS A 242 -12.34 1.49 9.95
N PHE A 243 -11.64 2.50 9.47
CA PHE A 243 -10.92 3.45 10.32
C PHE A 243 -11.18 4.89 9.83
N ASN A 244 -11.36 5.80 10.76
CA ASN A 244 -11.46 7.23 10.45
C ASN A 244 -10.06 7.79 10.13
N LEU A 245 -9.64 7.61 8.88
CA LEU A 245 -8.36 8.09 8.36
C LEU A 245 -8.61 9.06 7.22
N LYS A 246 -8.22 10.31 7.40
CA LYS A 246 -8.25 11.31 6.34
C LYS A 246 -7.30 10.91 5.22
N MET A 247 -7.77 11.02 3.97
CA MET A 247 -7.03 10.72 2.75
C MET A 247 -6.96 11.99 1.90
N THR A 248 -5.78 12.40 1.46
CA THR A 248 -5.60 13.58 0.60
C THR A 248 -4.64 13.29 -0.54
N ALA A 249 -4.85 14.00 -1.67
CA ALA A 249 -3.89 14.01 -2.77
C ALA A 249 -3.55 15.43 -3.18
N LYS A 250 -2.27 15.64 -3.52
CA LYS A 250 -1.75 16.90 -4.07
C LYS A 250 -1.06 16.63 -5.40
N VAL A 251 -1.17 17.61 -6.31
CA VAL A 251 -0.36 17.69 -7.52
C VAL A 251 0.39 19.01 -7.48
N ASN A 252 1.73 18.96 -7.54
CA ASN A 252 2.59 20.17 -7.47
C ASN A 252 2.22 21.06 -6.26
N ASP A 253 2.15 20.47 -5.06
CA ASP A 253 1.78 21.10 -3.78
C ASP A 253 0.34 21.60 -3.66
N LYS A 254 -0.44 21.59 -4.75
CA LYS A 254 -1.86 21.96 -4.71
C LYS A 254 -2.70 20.75 -4.30
N GLN A 255 -3.40 20.84 -3.16
CA GLN A 255 -4.33 19.80 -2.74
C GLN A 255 -5.55 19.79 -3.66
N LEU A 256 -5.84 18.64 -4.25
CA LEU A 256 -6.95 18.41 -5.17
C LEU A 256 -8.01 17.47 -4.56
N SER A 257 -7.59 16.45 -3.83
CA SER A 257 -8.48 15.42 -3.31
C SER A 257 -8.56 15.44 -1.78
N THR A 258 -9.74 15.14 -1.27
CA THR A 258 -9.98 14.89 0.17
C THR A 258 -11.03 13.82 0.32
N GLY A 259 -10.71 12.78 1.07
CA GLY A 259 -11.60 11.67 1.38
C GLY A 259 -11.33 11.09 2.77
N ASN A 260 -11.95 9.97 3.06
CA ASN A 260 -11.79 9.25 4.32
C ASN A 260 -12.00 7.75 4.11
N MET A 261 -11.15 6.90 4.68
CA MET A 261 -11.27 5.45 4.60
C MET A 261 -12.61 4.94 5.16
N ASP A 262 -13.17 5.63 6.15
CA ASP A 262 -14.47 5.28 6.75
C ASP A 262 -15.65 5.27 5.75
N LYS A 263 -15.48 5.94 4.61
CA LYS A 263 -16.49 6.01 3.53
C LYS A 263 -16.49 4.79 2.61
N MET A 264 -15.62 3.81 2.83
CA MET A 264 -15.69 2.55 2.08
C MET A 264 -17.06 1.89 2.27
N HIS A 265 -17.72 1.52 1.19
CA HIS A 265 -18.91 0.66 1.23
C HIS A 265 -18.49 -0.78 1.54
N TRP A 266 -17.61 -1.34 0.73
CA TRP A 266 -17.04 -2.68 0.93
C TRP A 266 -15.80 -2.60 1.81
N THR A 267 -15.79 -3.38 2.91
CA THR A 267 -14.66 -3.44 3.84
C THR A 267 -13.61 -4.46 3.39
N PHE A 268 -12.37 -4.32 3.87
CA PHE A 268 -11.33 -5.31 3.59
C PHE A 268 -11.68 -6.73 4.09
N PRO A 269 -12.34 -6.94 5.24
CA PRO A 269 -12.87 -8.25 5.61
C PRO A 269 -13.80 -8.86 4.56
N GLN A 270 -14.73 -8.09 4.00
CA GLN A 270 -15.63 -8.54 2.94
C GLN A 270 -14.87 -8.86 1.64
N MET A 271 -13.89 -8.04 1.28
CA MET A 271 -13.03 -8.28 0.12
C MET A 271 -12.22 -9.57 0.27
N ILE A 272 -11.65 -9.82 1.46
CA ILE A 272 -10.88 -11.02 1.77
C ILE A 272 -11.79 -12.26 1.73
N ALA A 273 -12.97 -12.18 2.34
CA ALA A 273 -13.95 -13.27 2.28
C ALA A 273 -14.30 -13.60 0.83
N ARG A 274 -14.59 -12.58 0.00
CA ARG A 274 -14.89 -12.76 -1.43
C ARG A 274 -13.72 -13.35 -2.21
N ALA A 275 -12.52 -12.81 -2.06
CA ALA A 275 -11.34 -13.22 -2.82
C ALA A 275 -10.86 -14.63 -2.45
N SER A 276 -11.12 -15.08 -1.22
CA SER A 276 -10.70 -16.40 -0.73
C SER A 276 -11.67 -17.54 -1.08
N GLN A 277 -12.85 -17.22 -1.66
CA GLN A 277 -13.82 -18.25 -2.06
C GLN A 277 -13.20 -19.21 -3.07
N SER A 278 -12.97 -20.45 -2.65
CA SER A 278 -12.32 -21.51 -3.44
C SER A 278 -10.91 -21.15 -3.96
N VAL A 279 -10.27 -20.09 -3.41
CA VAL A 279 -8.94 -19.62 -3.79
C VAL A 279 -8.06 -19.50 -2.54
N GLN A 280 -6.87 -20.12 -2.59
CA GLN A 280 -5.89 -20.01 -1.53
C GLN A 280 -5.19 -18.65 -1.59
N LEU A 281 -5.45 -17.76 -0.63
CA LEU A 281 -4.67 -16.52 -0.47
C LEU A 281 -3.31 -16.83 0.15
N GLN A 282 -2.30 -16.05 -0.23
CA GLN A 282 -0.93 -16.18 0.25
C GLN A 282 -0.49 -14.94 1.04
N PRO A 283 0.40 -15.07 2.02
CA PRO A 283 1.01 -13.92 2.67
C PRO A 283 1.74 -13.03 1.65
N GLY A 284 1.57 -11.72 1.77
CA GLY A 284 2.16 -10.74 0.86
C GLY A 284 1.31 -10.42 -0.38
N GLU A 285 0.13 -11.02 -0.55
CA GLU A 285 -0.83 -10.52 -1.53
C GLU A 285 -1.34 -9.14 -1.13
N VAL A 286 -1.58 -8.28 -2.11
CA VAL A 286 -2.01 -6.89 -1.92
C VAL A 286 -3.43 -6.70 -2.47
N PHE A 287 -4.28 -6.06 -1.66
CA PHE A 287 -5.64 -5.70 -2.03
C PHE A 287 -5.79 -4.19 -1.97
N GLY A 288 -5.94 -3.53 -3.13
CA GLY A 288 -6.31 -2.12 -3.24
C GLY A 288 -7.78 -1.91 -2.94
N SER A 289 -8.12 -0.79 -2.36
CA SER A 289 -9.50 -0.45 -2.01
C SER A 289 -10.35 -0.01 -3.21
N GLY A 290 -9.71 0.35 -4.30
CA GLY A 290 -10.29 1.26 -5.26
C GLY A 290 -10.22 2.72 -4.77
N THR A 291 -10.35 3.63 -5.69
CA THR A 291 -10.22 5.07 -5.47
C THR A 291 -11.24 5.60 -4.48
N VAL A 292 -10.80 6.40 -3.50
CA VAL A 292 -11.71 7.15 -2.63
C VAL A 292 -12.47 8.23 -3.44
N GLY A 293 -13.67 8.60 -3.01
CA GLY A 293 -14.42 9.69 -3.65
C GLY A 293 -13.58 10.98 -3.75
N THR A 294 -13.56 11.63 -4.91
CA THR A 294 -12.67 12.73 -5.32
C THR A 294 -11.20 12.35 -5.49
N GLY A 295 -10.87 11.08 -5.43
CA GLY A 295 -9.48 10.58 -5.40
C GLY A 295 -8.77 10.54 -6.75
N SER A 296 -9.36 11.08 -7.83
CA SER A 296 -8.77 11.10 -9.17
C SER A 296 -9.12 12.35 -9.96
N LEU A 297 -8.31 12.72 -10.96
CA LEU A 297 -8.60 13.83 -11.88
C LEU A 297 -9.84 13.52 -12.73
N LEU A 298 -10.09 12.25 -13.04
CA LEU A 298 -11.30 11.82 -13.75
C LEU A 298 -12.56 12.29 -13.01
N GLU A 299 -12.59 12.20 -11.69
CA GLU A 299 -13.74 12.64 -10.90
C GLU A 299 -13.81 14.18 -10.75
N LEU A 300 -12.65 14.78 -10.51
CA LEU A 300 -12.57 16.23 -10.26
C LEU A 300 -12.92 17.07 -11.50
N GLY A 301 -12.53 16.60 -12.69
CA GLY A 301 -12.71 17.31 -13.94
C GLY A 301 -11.53 18.20 -14.32
N LEU A 302 -11.41 18.42 -15.65
CA LEU A 302 -10.28 19.16 -16.23
C LEU A 302 -10.30 20.65 -15.91
N GLU A 303 -11.42 21.16 -15.45
CA GLU A 303 -11.56 22.53 -14.92
C GLU A 303 -10.84 22.74 -13.57
N VAL A 304 -10.66 21.66 -12.79
CA VAL A 304 -9.92 21.68 -11.52
C VAL A 304 -8.42 21.52 -11.76
N HIS A 305 -8.06 20.53 -12.59
CA HIS A 305 -6.68 20.26 -12.97
C HIS A 305 -6.63 19.50 -14.31
N PRO A 306 -5.70 19.83 -15.23
CA PRO A 306 -5.47 19.04 -16.44
C PRO A 306 -4.90 17.65 -16.10
N TRP A 307 -4.93 16.74 -17.10
CA TRP A 307 -4.24 15.47 -16.96
C TRP A 307 -2.76 15.64 -16.61
N LEU A 308 -2.22 14.68 -15.86
CA LEU A 308 -0.82 14.69 -15.47
C LEU A 308 0.11 14.69 -16.67
N LYS A 309 1.27 15.32 -16.51
CA LYS A 309 2.32 15.43 -17.52
C LYS A 309 3.70 15.17 -16.91
N PRO A 310 4.71 14.85 -17.71
CA PRO A 310 6.09 14.79 -17.23
C PRO A 310 6.51 16.09 -16.51
N GLY A 311 7.08 15.94 -15.33
CA GLY A 311 7.45 17.00 -14.41
C GLY A 311 6.51 17.13 -13.21
N ASP A 312 5.27 16.65 -13.29
CA ASP A 312 4.33 16.71 -12.19
C ASP A 312 4.74 15.79 -11.02
N MET A 313 4.56 16.31 -9.82
CA MET A 313 4.75 15.62 -8.57
C MET A 313 3.38 15.27 -7.98
N VAL A 314 3.10 13.99 -7.76
CA VAL A 314 1.89 13.51 -7.10
C VAL A 314 2.24 13.07 -5.67
N GLU A 315 1.50 13.59 -4.70
CA GLU A 315 1.66 13.26 -3.28
C GLU A 315 0.32 12.76 -2.74
N LEU A 316 0.29 11.53 -2.27
CA LEU A 316 -0.84 10.91 -1.58
C LEU A 316 -0.52 10.80 -0.10
N GLU A 317 -1.42 11.30 0.74
CA GLU A 317 -1.28 11.22 2.19
C GLU A 317 -2.50 10.53 2.80
N ILE A 318 -2.26 9.56 3.66
CA ILE A 318 -3.30 8.97 4.51
C ILE A 318 -2.85 9.10 5.96
N GLU A 319 -3.74 9.67 6.78
CA GLU A 319 -3.49 9.85 8.20
C GLU A 319 -2.99 8.56 8.84
N ARG A 320 -1.94 8.62 9.69
CA ARG A 320 -1.24 7.48 10.32
C ARG A 320 -0.41 6.62 9.36
N LEU A 321 -0.74 6.56 8.06
CA LEU A 321 0.02 5.75 7.10
C LEU A 321 1.23 6.50 6.54
N GLY A 322 1.20 7.83 6.48
CA GLY A 322 2.30 8.66 5.99
C GLY A 322 2.03 9.25 4.61
N VAL A 323 3.09 9.45 3.85
CA VAL A 323 3.04 10.10 2.54
C VAL A 323 3.73 9.25 1.48
N LEU A 324 3.06 9.02 0.37
CA LEU A 324 3.58 8.37 -0.83
C LEU A 324 3.71 9.43 -1.92
N ARG A 325 4.95 9.72 -2.35
CA ARG A 325 5.23 10.76 -3.32
C ARG A 325 5.98 10.18 -4.51
N ASN A 326 5.54 10.55 -5.71
CA ASN A 326 6.16 10.12 -6.96
C ASN A 326 6.16 11.25 -7.98
N LYS A 327 7.22 11.32 -8.77
CA LYS A 327 7.36 12.27 -9.88
C LYS A 327 7.10 11.57 -11.21
N VAL A 328 6.27 12.17 -12.04
CA VAL A 328 6.07 11.73 -13.42
C VAL A 328 7.24 12.20 -14.28
N ILE A 329 7.88 11.29 -15.00
CA ILE A 329 9.00 11.62 -15.88
C ILE A 329 8.72 11.22 -17.33
N ARG A 330 9.45 11.83 -18.28
CA ARG A 330 9.48 11.29 -19.65
C ARG A 330 10.25 9.98 -19.65
N PRO A 331 9.75 8.92 -20.30
CA PRO A 331 10.55 7.71 -20.45
C PRO A 331 11.83 8.05 -21.22
N GLU A 332 12.94 7.48 -20.78
CA GLU A 332 14.17 7.52 -21.59
C GLU A 332 13.87 6.91 -22.95
N LYS A 333 14.33 7.57 -24.03
CA LYS A 333 14.25 6.96 -25.35
C LYS A 333 15.07 5.67 -25.26
N SER A 334 14.40 4.52 -25.35
CA SER A 334 15.11 3.26 -25.54
C SER A 334 15.98 3.44 -26.78
N SER A 335 17.29 3.45 -26.60
CA SER A 335 18.24 3.23 -27.69
C SER A 335 17.92 1.86 -28.26
N GLN A 336 17.22 1.83 -29.41
CA GLN A 336 17.01 0.65 -30.22
C GLN A 336 18.37 0.19 -30.78
#